data_dbb4774a4093b1cdc5fd00f31da460d7
#
_entry.id   dbb4774a4093b1cdc5fd00f31da460d7
#
_cell.length_a   1.000
_cell.length_b   1.000
_cell.length_c   1.000
_cell.angle_alpha   90.00
_cell.angle_beta   90.00
_cell.angle_gamma   90.00
#
_symmetry.space_group_name_H-M   'P 1'
#
loop_
_entity.id
_entity.type
_entity.pdbx_description
1 polymer ?
#
loop_
_entity_poly.entity_id
_entity_poly.type
_entity_poly.pdbx_seq_one_letter_code
_entity_poly.pdbx_strand_id
1 'polypeptide(L)'
;MSQKVLVVDDEQSIVTLLKYNLETAGYIVEVAYDGEEALKKVEEEQPELIVLDVMLPKKDGIEVCKSIRSDKNLVPILMLTAKDDEFDRVLGLELGADDYMTKPFSPREVVARVKAILRRSKFVNEIVKEDTD
;
A
#
# COMPACT_ATOMS: atom_id res chain seq x y z
N MET A 1 0.92 -3.39 19.65
CA MET A 1 2.01 -3.76 18.75
C MET A 1 1.95 -2.92 17.48
N SER A 2 3.11 -2.55 16.98
CA SER A 2 3.18 -1.71 15.80
C SER A 2 2.84 -2.49 14.53
N GLN A 3 2.01 -1.89 13.67
CA GLN A 3 1.68 -2.48 12.38
C GLN A 3 2.76 -2.14 11.37
N LYS A 4 2.99 -3.06 10.42
CA LYS A 4 4.03 -2.92 9.41
C LYS A 4 3.43 -2.43 8.10
N VAL A 5 4.03 -1.38 7.54
CA VAL A 5 3.64 -0.79 6.26
C VAL A 5 4.79 -0.92 5.28
N LEU A 6 4.52 -1.45 4.09
CA LEU A 6 5.52 -1.51 3.01
C LEU A 6 5.30 -0.30 2.10
N VAL A 7 6.35 0.49 1.89
CA VAL A 7 6.32 1.63 0.98
C VAL A 7 7.10 1.26 -0.28
N VAL A 8 6.44 1.36 -1.44
CA VAL A 8 7.03 0.99 -2.74
C VAL A 8 7.01 2.20 -3.66
N ASP A 9 8.18 2.74 -3.96
CA ASP A 9 8.35 3.88 -4.87
C ASP A 9 9.81 3.88 -5.32
N ASP A 10 10.07 4.24 -6.57
CA ASP A 10 11.44 4.29 -7.08
C ASP A 10 12.16 5.62 -6.77
N GLU A 11 11.41 6.63 -6.32
CA GLU A 11 11.99 7.92 -5.94
C GLU A 11 12.39 7.90 -4.47
N GLN A 12 13.70 7.93 -4.22
CA GLN A 12 14.20 7.84 -2.85
C GLN A 12 13.70 8.98 -1.95
N SER A 13 13.52 10.18 -2.51
CA SER A 13 13.01 11.32 -1.74
C SER A 13 11.60 11.06 -1.21
N ILE A 14 10.75 10.44 -2.02
CA ILE A 14 9.39 10.08 -1.61
C ILE A 14 9.42 8.99 -0.54
N VAL A 15 10.24 7.97 -0.74
CA VAL A 15 10.39 6.86 0.21
C VAL A 15 10.85 7.40 1.56
N THR A 16 11.88 8.26 1.57
CA THR A 16 12.41 8.84 2.81
C THR A 16 11.34 9.65 3.54
N LEU A 17 10.60 10.46 2.78
CA LEU A 17 9.54 11.31 3.35
C LEU A 17 8.42 10.47 3.96
N LEU A 18 7.94 9.46 3.24
CA LEU A 18 6.86 8.60 3.73
C LEU A 18 7.31 7.76 4.90
N LYS A 19 8.51 7.21 4.83
CA LYS A 19 9.06 6.40 5.92
C LYS A 19 9.12 7.22 7.20
N TYR A 20 9.68 8.43 7.13
CA TYR A 20 9.77 9.31 8.30
C TYR A 20 8.39 9.57 8.91
N ASN A 21 7.43 9.96 8.07
CA ASN A 21 6.10 10.31 8.57
C ASN A 21 5.34 9.11 9.14
N LEU A 22 5.46 7.96 8.50
CA LEU A 22 4.80 6.74 8.97
C LEU A 22 5.44 6.23 10.27
N GLU A 23 6.77 6.26 10.36
CA GLU A 23 7.45 5.86 11.59
C GLU A 23 7.11 6.79 12.75
N THR A 24 7.02 8.09 12.47
CA THR A 24 6.61 9.07 13.49
C THR A 24 5.20 8.77 13.99
N ALA A 25 4.33 8.24 13.11
CA ALA A 25 2.97 7.87 13.48
C ALA A 25 2.88 6.52 14.20
N GLY A 26 4.00 5.82 14.38
CA GLY A 26 4.07 4.58 15.15
C GLY A 26 4.11 3.29 14.33
N TYR A 27 4.26 3.38 13.01
CA TYR A 27 4.33 2.19 12.17
C TYR A 27 5.77 1.72 12.00
N ILE A 28 5.91 0.42 11.75
CA ILE A 28 7.18 -0.16 11.29
C ILE A 28 7.13 -0.08 9.77
N VAL A 29 8.18 0.46 9.14
CA VAL A 29 8.19 0.68 7.68
C VAL A 29 9.26 -0.18 7.02
N GLU A 30 8.84 -0.95 6.03
CA GLU A 30 9.71 -1.63 5.10
C GLU A 30 9.62 -0.92 3.75
N VAL A 31 10.66 -1.02 2.93
CA VAL A 31 10.78 -0.25 1.70
C VAL A 31 11.15 -1.15 0.53
N ALA A 32 10.58 -0.87 -0.65
CA ALA A 32 10.97 -1.49 -1.90
C ALA A 32 11.03 -0.40 -2.98
N TYR A 33 11.95 -0.54 -3.92
CA TYR A 33 12.19 0.50 -4.94
C TYR A 33 11.75 0.08 -6.35
N ASP A 34 11.33 -1.16 -6.52
CA ASP A 34 10.80 -1.65 -7.78
C ASP A 34 9.78 -2.75 -7.51
N GLY A 35 9.07 -3.17 -8.58
CA GLY A 35 7.98 -4.12 -8.43
C GLY A 35 8.42 -5.53 -8.03
N GLU A 36 9.58 -5.97 -8.48
CA GLU A 36 10.09 -7.29 -8.11
C GLU A 36 10.47 -7.33 -6.63
N GLU A 37 11.16 -6.29 -6.17
CA GLU A 37 11.51 -6.15 -4.75
C GLU A 37 10.24 -6.06 -3.90
N ALA A 38 9.22 -5.36 -4.39
CA ALA A 38 7.94 -5.24 -3.68
C ALA A 38 7.32 -6.61 -3.43
N LEU A 39 7.24 -7.46 -4.46
CA LEU A 39 6.66 -8.80 -4.31
C LEU A 39 7.45 -9.66 -3.34
N LYS A 40 8.77 -9.56 -3.38
CA LYS A 40 9.64 -10.28 -2.44
C LYS A 40 9.39 -9.82 -1.01
N LYS A 41 9.27 -8.52 -0.79
CA LYS A 41 9.03 -7.94 0.54
C LYS A 41 7.65 -8.32 1.06
N VAL A 42 6.64 -8.37 0.20
CA VAL A 42 5.30 -8.81 0.61
C VAL A 42 5.36 -10.23 1.17
N GLU A 43 6.07 -11.11 0.49
CA GLU A 43 6.20 -12.51 0.93
C GLU A 43 7.02 -12.63 2.22
N GLU A 44 8.16 -11.94 2.30
CA GLU A 44 9.07 -12.05 3.44
C GLU A 44 8.57 -11.35 4.68
N GLU A 45 8.02 -10.15 4.53
CA GLU A 45 7.68 -9.27 5.65
C GLU A 45 6.22 -9.29 6.05
N GLN A 46 5.35 -9.75 5.18
CA GLN A 46 3.90 -9.85 5.42
C GLN A 46 3.33 -8.56 6.01
N PRO A 47 3.46 -7.42 5.28
CA PRO A 47 2.97 -6.15 5.80
C PRO A 47 1.45 -6.14 5.96
N GLU A 48 0.96 -5.28 6.85
CA GLU A 48 -0.48 -5.07 7.04
C GLU A 48 -1.08 -4.09 6.04
N LEU A 49 -0.23 -3.33 5.33
CA LEU A 49 -0.67 -2.41 4.29
C LEU A 49 0.50 -2.10 3.35
N ILE A 50 0.19 -1.88 2.09
CA ILE A 50 1.19 -1.50 1.08
C ILE A 50 0.82 -0.14 0.51
N VAL A 51 1.77 0.80 0.54
CA VAL A 51 1.68 2.06 -0.21
C VAL A 51 2.46 1.85 -1.49
N LEU A 52 1.79 1.88 -2.63
CA LEU A 52 2.32 1.35 -3.89
C LEU A 52 2.22 2.37 -5.01
N ASP A 53 3.38 2.82 -5.51
CA ASP A 53 3.44 3.67 -6.69
C ASP A 53 3.07 2.86 -7.94
N VAL A 54 2.27 3.44 -8.83
CA VAL A 54 1.92 2.80 -10.10
C VAL A 54 3.12 2.76 -11.05
N MET A 55 3.88 3.84 -11.13
CA MET A 55 4.99 3.99 -12.08
C MET A 55 6.29 3.46 -11.49
N LEU A 56 6.50 2.15 -11.60
CA LEU A 56 7.69 1.47 -11.07
C LEU A 56 8.51 0.83 -12.16
N PRO A 57 9.85 0.75 -12.00
CA PRO A 57 10.67 -0.04 -12.92
C PRO A 57 10.47 -1.53 -12.69
N LYS A 58 10.87 -2.33 -13.66
CA LYS A 58 10.80 -3.79 -13.74
C LYS A 58 9.37 -4.31 -13.80
N LYS A 59 8.58 -4.08 -12.77
CA LYS A 59 7.18 -4.49 -12.71
C LYS A 59 6.40 -3.33 -12.13
N ASP A 60 5.45 -2.77 -12.90
CA ASP A 60 4.72 -1.59 -12.44
C ASP A 60 3.73 -1.94 -11.31
N GLY A 61 3.16 -0.89 -10.69
CA GLY A 61 2.27 -1.07 -9.55
C GLY A 61 1.00 -1.85 -9.87
N ILE A 62 0.48 -1.72 -11.08
CA ILE A 62 -0.70 -2.47 -11.50
C ILE A 62 -0.38 -3.97 -11.54
N GLU A 63 0.77 -4.33 -12.12
CA GLU A 63 1.22 -5.72 -12.17
C GLU A 63 1.48 -6.28 -10.77
N VAL A 64 2.06 -5.48 -9.89
CA VAL A 64 2.30 -5.88 -8.49
C VAL A 64 0.97 -6.17 -7.80
N CYS A 65 0.01 -5.27 -7.92
CA CYS A 65 -1.32 -5.45 -7.33
C CYS A 65 -1.98 -6.72 -7.85
N LYS A 66 -1.94 -6.94 -9.16
CA LYS A 66 -2.51 -8.11 -9.79
C LYS A 66 -1.87 -9.40 -9.26
N SER A 67 -0.54 -9.42 -9.14
CA SER A 67 0.19 -10.57 -8.61
C SER A 67 -0.19 -10.88 -7.17
N ILE A 68 -0.28 -9.86 -6.33
CA ILE A 68 -0.67 -10.02 -4.92
C ILE A 68 -2.07 -10.63 -4.82
N ARG A 69 -3.02 -10.12 -5.59
CA ARG A 69 -4.40 -10.62 -5.57
C ARG A 69 -4.50 -12.03 -6.16
N SER A 70 -3.69 -12.36 -7.17
CA SER A 70 -3.64 -13.71 -7.74
C SER A 70 -3.21 -14.73 -6.71
N ASP A 71 -2.34 -14.35 -5.78
CA ASP A 71 -1.91 -15.22 -4.68
C ASP A 71 -2.92 -15.28 -3.54
N LYS A 72 -4.11 -14.71 -3.74
CA LYS A 72 -5.18 -14.63 -2.74
C LYS A 72 -4.78 -13.87 -1.47
N ASN A 73 -3.80 -12.99 -1.59
CA ASN A 73 -3.39 -12.12 -0.52
C ASN A 73 -4.27 -10.86 -0.56
N LEU A 74 -5.01 -10.62 0.49
CA LEU A 74 -5.96 -9.51 0.60
C LEU A 74 -5.39 -8.32 1.35
N VAL A 75 -4.07 -8.22 1.47
CA VAL A 75 -3.44 -7.08 2.15
C VAL A 75 -3.95 -5.76 1.55
N PRO A 76 -4.33 -4.79 2.39
CA PRO A 76 -4.77 -3.49 1.88
C PRO A 76 -3.69 -2.79 1.06
N ILE A 77 -4.09 -2.19 -0.06
CA ILE A 77 -3.18 -1.48 -0.98
C ILE A 77 -3.69 -0.07 -1.20
N LEU A 78 -2.84 0.91 -0.88
CA LEU A 78 -3.06 2.32 -1.20
C LEU A 78 -2.17 2.65 -2.39
N MET A 79 -2.77 2.94 -3.54
CA MET A 79 -2.02 3.25 -4.75
C MET A 79 -1.70 4.74 -4.85
N LEU A 80 -0.48 5.05 -5.30
CA LEU A 80 -0.05 6.42 -5.61
C LEU A 80 -0.01 6.55 -7.12
N THR A 81 -0.77 7.49 -7.67
CA THR A 81 -0.89 7.67 -9.12
C THR A 81 -0.49 9.08 -9.53
N ALA A 82 -0.13 9.28 -10.80
CA ALA A 82 0.08 10.61 -11.33
C ALA A 82 -1.26 11.36 -11.36
N LYS A 83 -1.20 12.68 -11.18
CA LYS A 83 -2.38 13.52 -11.36
C LYS A 83 -2.86 13.33 -12.80
N ASP A 84 -4.15 13.25 -13.01
CA ASP A 84 -4.81 13.08 -14.31
C ASP A 84 -4.69 11.68 -14.91
N ASP A 85 -4.19 10.70 -14.16
CA ASP A 85 -4.15 9.31 -14.65
C ASP A 85 -5.39 8.56 -14.20
N GLU A 86 -6.53 8.93 -14.76
CA GLU A 86 -7.82 8.32 -14.45
C GLU A 86 -7.85 6.83 -14.81
N PHE A 87 -7.23 6.47 -15.94
CA PHE A 87 -7.19 5.08 -16.37
C PHE A 87 -6.52 4.18 -15.35
N ASP A 88 -5.35 4.59 -14.83
CA ASP A 88 -4.63 3.80 -13.84
C ASP A 88 -5.39 3.72 -12.51
N ARG A 89 -6.11 4.79 -12.13
CA ARG A 89 -6.92 4.76 -10.91
C ARG A 89 -8.06 3.75 -11.02
N VAL A 90 -8.79 3.80 -12.12
CA VAL A 90 -9.92 2.88 -12.35
C VAL A 90 -9.42 1.44 -12.40
N LEU A 91 -8.35 1.20 -13.15
CA LEU A 91 -7.79 -0.14 -13.30
C LEU A 91 -7.28 -0.68 -11.96
N GLY A 92 -6.60 0.16 -11.18
CA GLY A 92 -6.11 -0.23 -9.85
C GLY A 92 -7.24 -0.66 -8.93
N LEU A 93 -8.32 0.11 -8.88
CA LEU A 93 -9.47 -0.23 -8.04
C LEU A 93 -10.17 -1.50 -8.52
N GLU A 94 -10.30 -1.69 -9.83
CA GLU A 94 -10.88 -2.92 -10.40
C GLU A 94 -10.03 -4.15 -10.09
N LEU A 95 -8.71 -3.99 -10.02
CA LEU A 95 -7.79 -5.08 -9.70
C LEU A 95 -7.66 -5.34 -8.20
N GLY A 96 -8.31 -4.55 -7.37
CA GLY A 96 -8.39 -4.80 -5.95
C GLY A 96 -7.58 -3.87 -5.05
N ALA A 97 -7.17 -2.69 -5.54
CA ALA A 97 -6.61 -1.67 -4.66
C ALA A 97 -7.72 -1.13 -3.76
N ASP A 98 -7.39 -0.81 -2.51
CA ASP A 98 -8.37 -0.37 -1.53
C ASP A 98 -8.63 1.13 -1.59
N ASP A 99 -7.65 1.91 -2.04
CA ASP A 99 -7.75 3.35 -2.17
C ASP A 99 -6.64 3.84 -3.08
N TYR A 100 -6.71 5.10 -3.46
CA TYR A 100 -5.66 5.72 -4.26
C TYR A 100 -5.48 7.18 -3.86
N MET A 101 -4.29 7.71 -4.13
CA MET A 101 -3.98 9.12 -3.98
C MET A 101 -3.23 9.59 -5.20
N THR A 102 -3.42 10.86 -5.57
CA THR A 102 -2.72 11.45 -6.70
C THR A 102 -1.51 12.24 -6.22
N LYS A 103 -0.42 12.17 -6.99
CA LYS A 103 0.76 13.00 -6.78
C LYS A 103 0.51 14.38 -7.39
N PRO A 104 0.97 15.47 -6.79
CA PRO A 104 1.64 15.56 -5.50
C PRO A 104 0.69 15.36 -4.32
N PHE A 105 1.17 14.73 -3.27
CA PHE A 105 0.36 14.48 -2.08
C PHE A 105 1.03 15.08 -0.84
N SER A 106 0.23 15.27 0.21
CA SER A 106 0.74 15.63 1.52
C SER A 106 1.09 14.35 2.30
N PRO A 107 2.27 14.26 2.94
CA PRO A 107 2.60 13.11 3.78
C PRO A 107 1.57 12.89 4.90
N ARG A 108 1.00 13.97 5.43
CA ARG A 108 -0.04 13.88 6.47
C ARG A 108 -1.29 13.20 5.93
N GLU A 109 -1.64 13.47 4.68
CA GLU A 109 -2.78 12.83 4.04
C GLU A 109 -2.54 11.33 3.85
N VAL A 110 -1.31 10.95 3.44
CA VAL A 110 -0.96 9.53 3.32
C VAL A 110 -1.11 8.83 4.67
N VAL A 111 -0.57 9.40 5.73
CA VAL A 111 -0.68 8.84 7.08
C VAL A 111 -2.15 8.70 7.49
N ALA A 112 -2.96 9.72 7.23
CA ALA A 112 -4.39 9.69 7.56
C ALA A 112 -5.12 8.56 6.83
N ARG A 113 -4.82 8.37 5.55
CA ARG A 113 -5.44 7.29 4.77
C ARG A 113 -4.97 5.92 5.21
N VAL A 114 -3.69 5.77 5.52
CA VAL A 114 -3.15 4.52 6.07
C VAL A 114 -3.88 4.16 7.36
N LYS A 115 -4.03 5.11 8.27
CA LYS A 115 -4.76 4.88 9.52
C LYS A 115 -6.21 4.46 9.26
N ALA A 116 -6.88 5.14 8.33
CA ALA A 116 -8.28 4.85 8.01
C ALA A 116 -8.44 3.45 7.43
N ILE A 117 -7.56 3.08 6.49
CA ILE A 117 -7.61 1.77 5.84
C ILE A 117 -7.35 0.66 6.87
N LEU A 118 -6.33 0.81 7.70
CA LEU A 118 -5.99 -0.19 8.71
C LEU A 118 -7.09 -0.33 9.77
N ARG A 119 -7.75 0.77 10.14
CA ARG A 119 -8.87 0.71 11.07
C ARG A 119 -10.05 -0.07 10.47
N ARG A 120 -10.38 0.15 9.20
CA ARG A 120 -11.45 -0.59 8.52
C ARG A 120 -11.12 -2.07 8.39
N SER A 121 -9.88 -2.39 8.02
CA SER A 121 -9.42 -3.76 7.89
C SER A 121 -9.52 -4.50 9.23
N LYS A 122 -9.08 -3.87 10.31
CA LYS A 122 -9.16 -4.44 11.65
C LYS A 122 -10.62 -4.68 12.07
N PHE A 123 -11.49 -3.71 11.80
CA PHE A 123 -12.91 -3.82 12.15
C PHE A 123 -13.56 -4.98 11.42
N VAL A 124 -13.32 -5.15 10.12
CA VAL A 124 -13.85 -6.26 9.34
C VAL A 124 -13.35 -7.60 9.87
N ASN A 125 -12.08 -7.70 10.19
CA ASN A 125 -11.49 -8.93 10.73
C ASN A 125 -12.11 -9.29 12.08
N GLU A 126 -12.39 -8.32 12.93
CA GLU A 126 -13.04 -8.56 14.23
C GLU A 126 -14.47 -9.07 14.03
N ILE A 127 -15.23 -8.52 13.09
CA ILE A 127 -16.58 -8.97 12.79
C ILE A 127 -16.56 -10.41 12.27
N VAL A 128 -15.70 -10.73 11.31
CA VAL A 128 -15.59 -12.08 10.77
C VAL A 128 -15.21 -13.07 11.86
N LYS A 129 -14.32 -12.69 12.74
CA LYS A 129 -13.87 -13.55 13.84
C LYS A 129 -14.99 -13.83 14.83
N GLU A 130 -15.85 -12.86 15.10
CA GLU A 130 -17.03 -13.06 15.97
C GLU A 130 -18.03 -14.01 15.32
N ASP A 131 -18.24 -13.90 14.01
CA ASP A 131 -19.19 -14.73 13.28
C ASP A 131 -18.78 -16.19 13.19
N THR A 132 -17.51 -16.51 13.39
CA THR A 132 -16.99 -17.87 13.31
C THR A 132 -17.03 -18.61 14.66
N ASP A 133 -17.40 -17.94 15.69
CA ASP A 133 -17.61 -18.55 16.99
C ASP A 133 -19.04 -19.09 17.08
#